data_4da4d81efa407133ec00d288aa7e400b
#
_entry.id   4da4d81efa407133ec00d288aa7e400b
#
_cell.length_a   1.000
_cell.length_b   1.000
_cell.length_c   1.000
_cell.angle_alpha   90.00
_cell.angle_beta   90.00
_cell.angle_gamma   90.00
#
_symmetry.space_group_name_H-M   'P 1'
#
loop_
_entity.id
_entity.type
_entity.pdbx_description
1 polymer ?
#
loop_
_entity_poly.entity_id
_entity_poly.type
_entity_poly.pdbx_seq_one_letter_code
_entity_poly.pdbx_strand_id
1 'polypeptide(L)'
;MVAKDPSNVLAKYGLANEALKAGLYDEAREQLMAYLAVYDDEGNGYGRLAEAFVRLGRADEAREALRKGIAAAMRFGHTGMATELEERLETIDD
;
A
#
# COMPACT_ATOMS: atom_id res chain seq x y z
N MET A 1 12.30 22.49 5.57
CA MET A 1 11.81 21.18 5.50
C MET A 1 11.36 20.82 4.14
N VAL A 2 12.00 19.91 3.59
CA VAL A 2 11.75 19.54 2.21
C VAL A 2 10.86 18.35 2.04
N ALA A 3 10.43 17.80 3.13
CA ALA A 3 9.73 16.56 3.09
C ALA A 3 8.40 16.63 2.36
N LYS A 4 7.96 17.81 2.06
CA LYS A 4 6.64 17.98 1.46
C LYS A 4 6.65 18.12 -0.04
N ASP A 5 7.77 17.90 -0.66
CA ASP A 5 7.83 17.97 -2.12
C ASP A 5 6.96 16.86 -2.71
N PRO A 6 5.83 17.18 -3.36
CA PRO A 6 4.95 16.15 -3.89
C PRO A 6 5.59 15.27 -4.95
N SER A 7 6.47 15.83 -5.78
CA SER A 7 7.08 15.00 -6.81
C SER A 7 8.03 13.99 -6.19
N ASN A 8 8.67 14.31 -5.07
CA ASN A 8 9.52 13.36 -4.37
C ASN A 8 8.69 12.23 -3.76
N VAL A 9 7.52 12.58 -3.21
CA VAL A 9 6.63 11.58 -2.64
C VAL A 9 6.13 10.63 -3.71
N LEU A 10 5.70 11.16 -4.85
CA LEU A 10 5.21 10.34 -5.94
C LEU A 10 6.31 9.49 -6.54
N ALA A 11 7.54 9.98 -6.52
CA ALA A 11 8.68 9.20 -6.99
C ALA A 11 8.86 7.93 -6.15
N LYS A 12 8.64 8.02 -4.84
CA LYS A 12 8.71 6.85 -3.98
C LYS A 12 7.67 5.80 -4.37
N TYR A 13 6.48 6.25 -4.71
CA TYR A 13 5.43 5.33 -5.14
C TYR A 13 5.81 4.65 -6.45
N GLY A 14 6.38 5.40 -7.39
CA GLY A 14 6.85 4.83 -8.64
C GLY A 14 7.95 3.82 -8.43
N LEU A 15 8.91 4.12 -7.56
CA LEU A 15 9.98 3.20 -7.23
C LEU A 15 9.44 1.92 -6.60
N ALA A 16 8.43 2.06 -5.75
CA ALA A 16 7.80 0.90 -5.12
C ALA A 16 7.16 0.00 -6.16
N ASN A 17 6.47 0.59 -7.13
CA ASN A 17 5.84 -0.20 -8.18
C ASN A 17 6.86 -0.95 -9.02
N GLU A 18 7.98 -0.30 -9.32
CA GLU A 18 9.08 -0.97 -10.05
C GLU A 18 9.65 -2.10 -9.22
N ALA A 19 9.82 -1.88 -7.92
CA ALA A 19 10.35 -2.93 -7.05
C ALA A 19 9.41 -4.14 -7.00
N LEU A 20 8.09 -3.88 -6.94
CA LEU A 20 7.12 -4.97 -6.96
C LEU A 20 7.22 -5.79 -8.24
N LYS A 21 7.35 -5.11 -9.38
CA LYS A 21 7.48 -5.80 -10.66
C LYS A 21 8.75 -6.64 -10.73
N ALA A 22 9.79 -6.17 -10.09
CA ALA A 22 11.08 -6.86 -10.08
C ALA A 22 11.17 -7.96 -9.02
N GLY A 23 10.15 -8.11 -8.19
CA GLY A 23 10.18 -9.10 -7.13
C GLY A 23 10.99 -8.68 -5.91
N LEU A 24 11.31 -7.39 -5.81
CA LEU A 24 12.09 -6.85 -4.70
C LEU A 24 11.12 -6.37 -3.63
N TYR A 25 10.48 -7.33 -2.97
CA TYR A 25 9.35 -7.03 -2.09
C TYR A 25 9.74 -6.28 -0.84
N ASP A 26 10.95 -6.51 -0.34
CA ASP A 26 11.42 -5.79 0.86
C ASP A 26 11.64 -4.32 0.53
N GLU A 27 12.25 -4.05 -0.63
CA GLU A 27 12.42 -2.67 -1.07
C GLU A 27 11.09 -2.00 -1.33
N ALA A 28 10.15 -2.72 -1.96
CA ALA A 28 8.81 -2.19 -2.20
C ALA A 28 8.15 -1.81 -0.90
N ARG A 29 8.24 -2.68 0.11
CA ARG A 29 7.67 -2.40 1.42
C ARG A 29 8.26 -1.13 2.02
N GLU A 30 9.58 -0.98 1.97
CA GLU A 30 10.24 0.19 2.53
C GLU A 30 9.77 1.48 1.85
N GLN A 31 9.73 1.47 0.52
CA GLN A 31 9.32 2.66 -0.21
C GLN A 31 7.86 3.00 0.04
N LEU A 32 7.00 1.99 0.11
CA LEU A 32 5.58 2.21 0.36
C LEU A 32 5.32 2.73 1.77
N MET A 33 6.04 2.20 2.76
CA MET A 33 5.87 2.70 4.12
C MET A 33 6.32 4.16 4.24
N ALA A 34 7.41 4.52 3.56
CA ALA A 34 7.86 5.91 3.55
C ALA A 34 6.86 6.82 2.85
N TYR A 35 6.31 6.35 1.74
CA TYR A 35 5.30 7.09 0.98
C TYR A 35 4.04 7.31 1.84
N LEU A 36 3.55 6.25 2.47
CA LEU A 36 2.31 6.32 3.24
C LEU A 36 2.46 7.10 4.54
N ALA A 37 3.69 7.28 5.02
CA ALA A 37 3.93 8.06 6.21
C ALA A 37 3.70 9.55 5.98
N VAL A 38 3.80 10.01 4.73
CA VAL A 38 3.72 11.43 4.43
C VAL A 38 2.64 11.79 3.42
N TYR A 39 2.02 10.81 2.79
CA TYR A 39 1.02 11.07 1.76
C TYR A 39 -0.31 10.44 2.16
N ASP A 40 -1.40 11.20 2.01
CA ASP A 40 -2.74 10.73 2.34
C ASP A 40 -3.30 9.98 1.13
N ASP A 41 -2.91 8.73 1.01
CA ASP A 41 -3.25 7.88 -0.12
C ASP A 41 -4.72 7.44 -0.06
N GLU A 42 -5.31 7.25 -1.24
CA GLU A 42 -6.74 6.91 -1.36
C GLU A 42 -7.03 5.43 -1.15
N GLY A 43 -6.00 4.62 -0.93
CA GLY A 43 -6.15 3.20 -0.72
C GLY A 43 -5.22 2.36 -1.59
N ASN A 44 -4.81 2.85 -2.76
CA ASN A 44 -3.95 2.11 -3.67
C ASN A 44 -2.61 1.75 -3.04
N GLY A 45 -2.00 2.70 -2.34
CA GLY A 45 -0.70 2.47 -1.72
C GLY A 45 -0.77 1.37 -0.67
N TYR A 46 -1.86 1.35 0.09
CA TYR A 46 -2.05 0.31 1.09
C TYR A 46 -2.24 -1.06 0.44
N GLY A 47 -2.94 -1.11 -0.70
CA GLY A 47 -3.07 -2.36 -1.44
C GLY A 47 -1.73 -2.88 -1.94
N ARG A 48 -0.89 -1.99 -2.44
CA ARG A 48 0.46 -2.37 -2.88
C ARG A 48 1.30 -2.84 -1.71
N LEU A 49 1.20 -2.16 -0.58
CA LEU A 49 1.94 -2.57 0.61
C LEU A 49 1.50 -3.95 1.07
N ALA A 50 0.19 -4.22 1.04
CA ALA A 50 -0.33 -5.53 1.39
C ALA A 50 0.26 -6.61 0.47
N GLU A 51 0.35 -6.32 -0.82
CA GLU A 51 0.95 -7.27 -1.75
C GLU A 51 2.39 -7.60 -1.36
N ALA A 52 3.17 -6.57 -1.02
CA ALA A 52 4.55 -6.79 -0.61
C ALA A 52 4.60 -7.67 0.64
N PHE A 53 3.74 -7.38 1.63
CA PHE A 53 3.71 -8.19 2.84
C PHE A 53 3.33 -9.64 2.58
N VAL A 54 2.34 -9.87 1.71
CA VAL A 54 1.94 -11.23 1.36
C VAL A 54 3.11 -11.99 0.76
N ARG A 55 3.83 -11.35 -0.16
CA ARG A 55 4.97 -11.99 -0.81
C ARG A 55 6.11 -12.25 0.16
N LEU A 56 6.20 -11.45 1.22
CA LEU A 56 7.21 -11.64 2.26
C LEU A 56 6.77 -12.62 3.33
N GLY A 57 5.57 -13.18 3.21
CA GLY A 57 5.06 -14.14 4.20
C GLY A 57 4.58 -13.49 5.49
N ARG A 58 4.23 -12.22 5.43
CA ARG A 58 3.83 -11.45 6.60
C ARG A 58 2.33 -11.15 6.52
N ALA A 59 1.53 -12.20 6.71
CA ALA A 59 0.09 -12.13 6.50
C ALA A 59 -0.62 -11.16 7.44
N ASP A 60 -0.20 -11.12 8.71
CA ASP A 60 -0.87 -10.22 9.66
C ASP A 60 -0.67 -8.76 9.27
N GLU A 61 0.54 -8.42 8.85
CA GLU A 61 0.82 -7.06 8.42
C GLU A 61 0.11 -6.73 7.11
N ALA A 62 -0.03 -7.73 6.23
CA ALA A 62 -0.79 -7.53 5.00
C ALA A 62 -2.26 -7.23 5.31
N ARG A 63 -2.85 -7.94 6.25
CA ARG A 63 -4.23 -7.69 6.64
C ARG A 63 -4.40 -6.28 7.20
N GLU A 64 -3.45 -5.88 8.04
CA GLU A 64 -3.51 -4.55 8.61
C GLU A 64 -3.42 -3.47 7.53
N ALA A 65 -2.53 -3.66 6.55
CA ALA A 65 -2.42 -2.73 5.44
C ALA A 65 -3.73 -2.64 4.66
N LEU A 66 -4.37 -3.78 4.42
CA LEU A 66 -5.66 -3.78 3.71
C LEU A 66 -6.74 -3.07 4.50
N ARG A 67 -6.79 -3.26 5.83
CA ARG A 67 -7.76 -2.56 6.65
C ARG A 67 -7.58 -1.06 6.57
N LYS A 68 -6.34 -0.59 6.62
CA LYS A 68 -6.06 0.83 6.47
C LYS A 68 -6.45 1.34 5.10
N GLY A 69 -6.20 0.52 4.07
CA GLY A 69 -6.59 0.88 2.71
C GLY A 69 -8.08 0.99 2.55
N ILE A 70 -8.83 0.07 3.16
CA ILE A 70 -10.29 0.12 3.13
C ILE A 70 -10.78 1.41 3.78
N ALA A 71 -10.24 1.76 4.94
CA ALA A 71 -10.62 2.98 5.63
C ALA A 71 -10.31 4.21 4.77
N ALA A 72 -9.16 4.23 4.12
CA ALA A 72 -8.78 5.34 3.25
C ALA A 72 -9.73 5.44 2.06
N ALA A 73 -10.03 4.30 1.43
CA ALA A 73 -10.93 4.29 0.28
C ALA A 73 -12.31 4.81 0.66
N MET A 74 -12.81 4.41 1.81
CA MET A 74 -14.11 4.88 2.27
C MET A 74 -14.07 6.39 2.55
N ARG A 75 -12.99 6.86 3.16
CA ARG A 75 -12.85 8.27 3.48
C ARG A 75 -12.87 9.13 2.22
N PHE A 76 -12.31 8.63 1.14
CA PHE A 76 -12.29 9.35 -0.13
C PHE A 76 -13.50 9.03 -1.03
N GLY A 77 -14.42 8.20 -0.55
CA GLY A 77 -15.63 7.88 -1.30
C GLY A 77 -15.42 6.87 -2.42
N HIS A 78 -14.32 6.13 -2.39
CA HIS A 78 -14.02 5.13 -3.42
C HIS A 78 -14.56 3.77 -2.99
N THR A 79 -15.88 3.60 -3.09
CA THR A 79 -16.53 2.40 -2.57
C THR A 79 -16.13 1.15 -3.34
N GLY A 80 -15.90 1.28 -4.66
CA GLY A 80 -15.45 0.14 -5.46
C GLY A 80 -14.08 -0.37 -5.02
N MET A 81 -13.17 0.56 -4.74
CA MET A 81 -11.86 0.19 -4.25
C MET A 81 -11.95 -0.46 -2.87
N ALA A 82 -12.80 0.08 -1.99
CA ALA A 82 -12.98 -0.50 -0.66
C ALA A 82 -13.46 -1.95 -0.78
N THR A 83 -14.42 -2.22 -1.66
CA THR A 83 -14.92 -3.56 -1.87
C THR A 83 -13.82 -4.49 -2.37
N GLU A 84 -13.03 -4.02 -3.32
CA GLU A 84 -11.93 -4.81 -3.87
C GLU A 84 -10.92 -5.17 -2.79
N LEU A 85 -10.59 -4.21 -1.95
CA LEU A 85 -9.63 -4.45 -0.86
C LEU A 85 -10.21 -5.40 0.18
N GLU A 86 -11.51 -5.30 0.45
CA GLU A 86 -12.18 -6.24 1.36
C GLU A 86 -12.12 -7.66 0.82
N GLU A 87 -12.33 -7.83 -0.47
CA GLU A 87 -12.25 -9.15 -1.08
C GLU A 87 -10.85 -9.73 -0.95
N ARG A 88 -9.84 -8.88 -1.16
CA ARG A 88 -8.46 -9.33 -1.00
C ARG A 88 -8.16 -9.72 0.44
N LEU A 89 -8.71 -8.97 1.39
CA LEU A 89 -8.52 -9.27 2.81
C LEU A 89 -9.06 -10.67 3.14
N GLU A 90 -10.21 -11.02 2.56
CA GLU A 90 -10.82 -12.32 2.81
C GLU A 90 -10.00 -13.47 2.26
N THR A 91 -9.17 -13.22 1.25
CA THR A 91 -8.40 -14.28 0.61
C THR A 91 -7.04 -14.53 1.24
N ILE A 92 -6.63 -13.70 2.20
CA ILE A 92 -5.32 -13.89 2.82
C ILE A 92 -5.38 -14.99 3.85
N ASP A 93 -4.56 -16.00 3.65
CA ASP A 93 -4.42 -17.12 4.58
C ASP A 93 -3.18 -16.94 5.44
N ASP A 94 -3.22 -17.50 6.62
CA ASP A 94 -2.08 -17.47 7.53
C ASP A 94 -0.99 -18.44 7.13
#